data_61d63b0148ad0955d1fdc1e221330c17
#
_entry.id   61d63b0148ad0955d1fdc1e221330c17
#
_cell.length_a   1.000
_cell.length_b   1.000
_cell.length_c   1.000
_cell.angle_alpha   90.00
_cell.angle_beta   90.00
_cell.angle_gamma   90.00
#
_symmetry.space_group_name_H-M   'P 1'
#
loop_
_entity.id
_entity.type
_entity.pdbx_description
1 polymer ?
#
loop_
_entity_poly.entity_id
_entity_poly.type
_entity_poly.pdbx_seq_one_letter_code
_entity_poly.pdbx_strand_id
1 'polypeptide(L)'
;LVNKSKRLDQFYTKSIVARECVNSLKTSISNYDMVIEPSAGTCAFYDLIDHPNKVGIDIEPKCSGVIEKDFLTWHPNEFPLPENILVIGNPPFGKQGSIAMKFIKHASTFSNTIGFILPRGFKKRATYDKVPLNFHKVNQFDIPPKSFIFEGKDYDVPCVWMEFEKRVELREKQKKLEPKTFEFVPVTEHVIKTNKHGKEFRTGIPPMNANVAIARCGANAGTASTNINVATPGTYFIRVNGDVEEFVSKVNKIKFSEGNNTGPRSISRNELIRNIDALE
;
A
#
# COMPACT_ATOMS: atom_id res chain seq x y z
N LEU A 1 -2.59 -14.82 23.55
CA LEU A 1 -3.76 -13.96 23.26
C LEU A 1 -3.26 -12.77 22.45
N VAL A 2 -3.59 -12.72 21.15
CA VAL A 2 -3.33 -11.53 20.32
C VAL A 2 -4.24 -10.43 20.82
N ASN A 3 -3.67 -9.28 21.20
CA ASN A 3 -4.44 -8.15 21.70
C ASN A 3 -5.51 -7.74 20.66
N LYS A 4 -6.77 -7.53 21.11
CA LYS A 4 -7.93 -7.19 20.26
C LYS A 4 -7.64 -5.96 19.41
N SER A 5 -6.97 -4.94 19.96
CA SER A 5 -6.60 -3.70 19.26
C SER A 5 -5.62 -3.93 18.10
N LYS A 6 -4.61 -4.81 18.25
CA LYS A 6 -3.73 -5.24 17.13
C LYS A 6 -4.48 -6.00 16.04
N ARG A 7 -5.52 -6.77 16.43
CA ARG A 7 -6.33 -7.54 15.49
C ARG A 7 -7.22 -6.66 14.62
N LEU A 8 -7.60 -5.47 15.13
CA LEU A 8 -8.44 -4.48 14.44
C LEU A 8 -7.65 -3.33 13.81
N ASP A 9 -6.30 -3.37 13.88
CA ASP A 9 -5.42 -2.26 13.41
C ASP A 9 -5.82 -0.89 13.98
N GLN A 10 -6.18 -0.84 15.29
CA GLN A 10 -6.69 0.37 15.97
C GLN A 10 -5.56 1.36 16.28
N PHE A 11 -5.05 2.02 15.26
CA PHE A 11 -4.15 3.17 15.39
C PHE A 11 -4.95 4.45 15.23
N TYR A 12 -5.17 5.16 16.32
CA TYR A 12 -5.96 6.40 16.33
C TYR A 12 -5.11 7.57 15.86
N THR A 13 -5.62 8.31 14.88
CA THR A 13 -4.95 9.49 14.33
C THR A 13 -4.98 10.63 15.33
N LYS A 14 -3.88 11.35 15.53
CA LYS A 14 -3.87 12.58 16.31
C LYS A 14 -4.65 13.69 15.59
N SER A 15 -5.41 14.49 16.32
CA SER A 15 -6.26 15.56 15.74
C SER A 15 -5.48 16.57 14.91
N ILE A 16 -4.22 16.87 15.28
CA ILE A 16 -3.36 17.76 14.51
C ILE A 16 -3.06 17.20 13.12
N VAL A 17 -2.84 15.88 13.01
CA VAL A 17 -2.57 15.19 11.74
C VAL A 17 -3.84 15.12 10.89
N ALA A 18 -4.99 14.80 11.50
CA ALA A 18 -6.28 14.81 10.80
C ALA A 18 -6.57 16.20 10.23
N ARG A 19 -6.30 17.28 11.00
CA ARG A 19 -6.45 18.67 10.54
C ARG A 19 -5.56 19.01 9.37
N GLU A 20 -4.30 18.57 9.37
CA GLU A 20 -3.40 18.76 8.24
C GLU A 20 -3.94 18.06 6.97
N CYS A 21 -4.44 16.83 7.11
CA CYS A 21 -5.06 16.09 6.00
C CYS A 21 -6.30 16.83 5.46
N VAL A 22 -7.20 17.27 6.34
CA VAL A 22 -8.41 18.03 5.96
C VAL A 22 -8.04 19.33 5.25
N ASN A 23 -7.10 20.11 5.79
CA ASN A 23 -6.67 21.38 5.21
C ASN A 23 -5.95 21.20 3.87
N SER A 24 -5.41 20.01 3.58
CA SER A 24 -4.71 19.72 2.33
C SER A 24 -5.61 19.31 1.18
N LEU A 25 -6.91 19.11 1.43
CA LEU A 25 -7.87 18.76 0.37
C LEU A 25 -7.86 19.79 -0.75
N LYS A 26 -7.90 19.32 -2.00
CA LYS A 26 -7.94 20.18 -3.19
C LYS A 26 -9.26 20.94 -3.33
N THR A 27 -10.33 20.33 -2.84
CA THR A 27 -11.67 20.92 -2.82
C THR A 27 -12.10 21.10 -1.36
N SER A 28 -12.66 22.26 -1.02
CA SER A 28 -13.18 22.52 0.33
C SER A 28 -14.30 21.54 0.70
N ILE A 29 -14.33 21.13 1.95
CA ILE A 29 -15.39 20.25 2.49
C ILE A 29 -16.79 20.81 2.20
N SER A 30 -16.98 22.12 2.27
CA SER A 30 -18.27 22.79 1.99
C SER A 30 -18.78 22.63 0.56
N ASN A 31 -17.94 22.21 -0.38
CA ASN A 31 -18.31 22.01 -1.78
C ASN A 31 -18.78 20.58 -2.09
N TYR A 32 -18.83 19.72 -1.09
CA TYR A 32 -19.42 18.39 -1.24
C TYR A 32 -20.88 18.41 -0.78
N ASP A 33 -21.68 17.50 -1.30
CA ASP A 33 -23.08 17.32 -0.88
C ASP A 33 -23.18 16.42 0.34
N MET A 34 -22.21 15.52 0.51
CA MET A 34 -22.10 14.59 1.64
C MET A 34 -20.63 14.31 1.95
N VAL A 35 -20.31 14.18 3.23
CA VAL A 35 -18.96 13.81 3.71
C VAL A 35 -19.05 12.60 4.64
N ILE A 36 -18.28 11.56 4.33
CA ILE A 36 -18.33 10.28 5.04
C ILE A 36 -16.97 9.97 5.65
N GLU A 37 -16.91 9.68 6.96
CA GLU A 37 -15.77 9.06 7.61
C GLU A 37 -16.05 7.57 7.85
N PRO A 38 -15.39 6.64 7.14
CA PRO A 38 -15.75 5.22 7.12
C PRO A 38 -15.13 4.39 8.26
N SER A 39 -14.35 5.00 9.14
CA SER A 39 -13.69 4.36 10.30
C SER A 39 -13.35 5.42 11.33
N ALA A 40 -14.38 5.97 11.97
CA ALA A 40 -14.29 7.18 12.76
C ALA A 40 -13.41 7.03 14.03
N GLY A 41 -13.33 5.84 14.59
CA GLY A 41 -12.51 5.55 15.78
C GLY A 41 -12.78 6.53 16.92
N THR A 42 -11.79 7.35 17.26
CA THR A 42 -11.89 8.43 18.27
C THR A 42 -12.32 9.77 17.67
N CYS A 43 -12.91 9.78 16.49
CA CYS A 43 -13.47 10.96 15.80
C CYS A 43 -12.49 12.06 15.39
N ALA A 44 -11.20 11.72 15.21
CA ALA A 44 -10.19 12.71 14.87
C ALA A 44 -10.46 13.46 13.55
N PHE A 45 -11.05 12.80 12.56
CA PHE A 45 -11.54 13.45 11.33
C PHE A 45 -12.98 13.93 11.48
N TYR A 46 -13.87 13.12 12.06
CA TYR A 46 -15.30 13.42 12.19
C TYR A 46 -15.58 14.75 12.88
N ASP A 47 -14.84 15.06 13.95
CA ASP A 47 -14.96 16.33 14.69
C ASP A 47 -14.48 17.54 13.87
N LEU A 48 -13.63 17.33 12.86
CA LEU A 48 -13.15 18.38 11.97
C LEU A 48 -14.04 18.62 10.76
N ILE A 49 -14.99 17.73 10.50
CA ILE A 49 -15.93 17.85 9.39
C ILE A 49 -17.06 18.79 9.82
N ASP A 50 -16.95 20.04 9.42
CA ASP A 50 -18.03 21.04 9.56
C ASP A 50 -18.90 20.99 8.30
N HIS A 51 -19.85 20.03 8.28
CA HIS A 51 -20.75 19.81 7.15
C HIS A 51 -22.12 19.32 7.64
N PRO A 52 -23.26 19.89 7.14
CA PRO A 52 -24.60 19.52 7.59
C PRO A 52 -24.95 18.06 7.29
N ASN A 53 -24.47 17.54 6.17
CA ASN A 53 -24.66 16.14 5.75
C ASN A 53 -23.37 15.36 5.94
N LYS A 54 -22.93 15.16 7.21
CA LYS A 54 -21.80 14.31 7.55
C LYS A 54 -22.25 12.98 8.14
N VAL A 55 -21.56 11.92 7.77
CA VAL A 55 -21.81 10.56 8.26
C VAL A 55 -20.50 9.96 8.77
N GLY A 56 -20.49 9.57 10.05
CA GLY A 56 -19.42 8.78 10.64
C GLY A 56 -19.84 7.32 10.76
N ILE A 57 -18.97 6.38 10.43
CA ILE A 57 -19.21 4.93 10.51
C ILE A 57 -18.02 4.29 11.23
N ASP A 58 -18.29 3.37 12.13
CA ASP A 58 -17.26 2.53 12.76
C ASP A 58 -17.88 1.22 13.22
N ILE A 59 -17.09 0.16 13.26
CA ILE A 59 -17.53 -1.15 13.81
C ILE A 59 -17.56 -1.16 15.35
N GLU A 60 -16.89 -0.22 15.98
CA GLU A 60 -16.80 -0.04 17.44
C GLU A 60 -16.66 1.46 17.77
N PRO A 61 -17.72 2.28 17.60
CA PRO A 61 -17.67 3.72 17.80
C PRO A 61 -17.17 4.11 19.18
N LYS A 62 -16.32 5.16 19.24
CA LYS A 62 -15.80 5.71 20.52
C LYS A 62 -16.37 7.10 20.82
N CYS A 63 -17.22 7.64 19.96
CA CYS A 63 -17.82 8.96 20.09
C CYS A 63 -19.29 8.95 19.62
N SER A 64 -20.06 9.95 20.03
CA SER A 64 -21.47 10.10 19.67
C SER A 64 -21.63 10.53 18.20
N GLY A 65 -22.77 10.21 17.61
CA GLY A 65 -23.10 10.61 16.23
C GLY A 65 -22.51 9.71 15.15
N VAL A 66 -21.75 8.69 15.52
CA VAL A 66 -21.17 7.70 14.61
C VAL A 66 -22.05 6.45 14.58
N ILE A 67 -22.31 5.95 13.37
CA ILE A 67 -23.12 4.74 13.13
C ILE A 67 -22.27 3.51 13.40
N GLU A 68 -22.74 2.62 14.28
CA GLU A 68 -22.11 1.32 14.51
C GLU A 68 -22.44 0.37 13.34
N LYS A 69 -21.49 0.25 12.39
CA LYS A 69 -21.64 -0.64 11.23
C LYS A 69 -20.30 -0.92 10.56
N ASP A 70 -20.21 -2.05 9.85
CA ASP A 70 -19.09 -2.32 8.93
C ASP A 70 -19.27 -1.49 7.65
N PHE A 71 -18.35 -0.55 7.41
CA PHE A 71 -18.36 0.28 6.22
C PHE A 71 -18.38 -0.54 4.92
N LEU A 72 -17.72 -1.69 4.88
CA LEU A 72 -17.68 -2.53 3.68
C LEU A 72 -19.05 -3.15 3.30
N THR A 73 -20.05 -3.07 4.20
CA THR A 73 -21.42 -3.52 3.97
C THR A 73 -22.42 -2.36 3.97
N TRP A 74 -21.96 -1.14 4.24
CA TRP A 74 -22.79 0.05 4.30
C TRP A 74 -22.77 0.80 2.96
N HIS A 75 -23.90 1.38 2.59
CA HIS A 75 -24.05 2.31 1.48
C HIS A 75 -24.89 3.52 1.92
N PRO A 76 -24.67 4.69 1.31
CA PRO A 76 -25.60 5.81 1.50
C PRO A 76 -27.03 5.37 1.15
N ASN A 77 -27.99 5.69 2.03
CA ASN A 77 -29.41 5.32 1.84
C ASN A 77 -30.21 6.38 1.09
N GLU A 78 -29.57 7.47 0.66
CA GLU A 78 -30.21 8.54 -0.07
C GLU A 78 -30.49 8.13 -1.52
N PHE A 79 -31.68 8.46 -2.02
CA PHE A 79 -32.01 8.28 -3.41
C PHE A 79 -32.77 9.50 -3.95
N PRO A 80 -32.27 10.17 -5.00
CA PRO A 80 -31.01 9.89 -5.69
C PRO A 80 -29.80 10.14 -4.77
N LEU A 81 -28.69 9.43 -5.07
CA LEU A 81 -27.43 9.69 -4.36
C LEU A 81 -26.99 11.13 -4.62
N PRO A 82 -26.36 11.80 -3.61
CA PRO A 82 -25.71 13.07 -3.82
C PRO A 82 -24.68 13.03 -4.94
N GLU A 83 -24.59 14.09 -5.74
CA GLU A 83 -23.71 14.11 -6.91
C GLU A 83 -22.23 14.17 -6.52
N ASN A 84 -21.90 14.84 -5.40
CA ASN A 84 -20.53 15.07 -5.00
C ASN A 84 -20.27 14.59 -3.57
N ILE A 85 -19.74 13.37 -3.43
CA ILE A 85 -19.47 12.72 -2.14
C ILE A 85 -17.98 12.63 -1.88
N LEU A 86 -17.54 13.11 -0.70
CA LEU A 86 -16.20 12.90 -0.15
C LEU A 86 -16.22 11.74 0.85
N VAL A 87 -15.28 10.81 0.73
CA VAL A 87 -14.97 9.81 1.76
C VAL A 87 -13.57 10.10 2.30
N ILE A 88 -13.46 10.40 3.61
CA ILE A 88 -12.22 10.87 4.22
C ILE A 88 -11.94 10.17 5.55
N GLY A 89 -10.67 9.86 5.86
CA GLY A 89 -10.30 9.28 7.15
C GLY A 89 -9.03 8.43 7.14
N ASN A 90 -8.91 7.61 8.19
CA ASN A 90 -7.81 6.65 8.36
C ASN A 90 -8.37 5.22 8.43
N PRO A 91 -8.58 4.54 7.31
CA PRO A 91 -9.13 3.18 7.31
C PRO A 91 -8.16 2.16 7.93
N PRO A 92 -8.65 1.04 8.48
CA PRO A 92 -7.81 -0.04 8.94
C PRO A 92 -6.96 -0.60 7.78
N PHE A 93 -5.67 -0.85 8.02
CA PHE A 93 -4.76 -1.21 6.94
C PHE A 93 -4.85 -2.67 6.52
N GLY A 94 -4.90 -3.58 7.50
CA GLY A 94 -4.80 -5.01 7.28
C GLY A 94 -3.42 -5.44 6.76
N LYS A 95 -3.25 -6.73 6.54
CA LYS A 95 -1.99 -7.28 6.04
C LYS A 95 -1.64 -6.68 4.68
N GLN A 96 -0.49 -5.99 4.61
CA GLN A 96 0.01 -5.32 3.39
C GLN A 96 -0.97 -4.29 2.79
N GLY A 97 -1.82 -3.65 3.61
CA GLY A 97 -2.78 -2.66 3.16
C GLY A 97 -4.02 -3.24 2.46
N SER A 98 -4.29 -4.54 2.65
CA SER A 98 -5.39 -5.23 1.96
C SER A 98 -6.78 -4.73 2.36
N ILE A 99 -6.97 -4.33 3.64
CA ILE A 99 -8.25 -3.78 4.13
C ILE A 99 -8.41 -2.34 3.60
N ALA A 100 -7.38 -1.50 3.72
CA ALA A 100 -7.42 -0.15 3.16
C ALA A 100 -7.76 -0.14 1.65
N MET A 101 -7.24 -1.09 0.89
CA MET A 101 -7.60 -1.25 -0.53
C MET A 101 -9.08 -1.64 -0.73
N LYS A 102 -9.66 -2.45 0.15
CA LYS A 102 -11.10 -2.76 0.12
C LYS A 102 -11.92 -1.51 0.40
N PHE A 103 -11.51 -0.69 1.39
CA PHE A 103 -12.15 0.59 1.69
C PHE A 103 -12.15 1.53 0.49
N ILE A 104 -10.99 1.69 -0.19
CA ILE A 104 -10.91 2.51 -1.41
C ILE A 104 -11.88 1.99 -2.48
N LYS A 105 -11.87 0.68 -2.75
CA LYS A 105 -12.74 0.09 -3.77
C LYS A 105 -14.22 0.24 -3.44
N HIS A 106 -14.58 0.07 -2.17
CA HIS A 106 -15.95 0.23 -1.72
C HIS A 106 -16.39 1.70 -1.82
N ALA A 107 -15.60 2.64 -1.27
CA ALA A 107 -15.87 4.06 -1.38
C ALA A 107 -16.02 4.51 -2.85
N SER A 108 -15.20 3.98 -3.75
CA SER A 108 -15.22 4.34 -5.18
C SER A 108 -16.51 3.98 -5.90
N THR A 109 -17.38 3.16 -5.33
CA THR A 109 -18.66 2.79 -5.94
C THR A 109 -19.70 3.91 -5.88
N PHE A 110 -19.56 4.83 -4.90
CA PHE A 110 -20.53 5.91 -4.68
C PHE A 110 -19.91 7.30 -4.48
N SER A 111 -18.59 7.43 -4.31
CA SER A 111 -17.94 8.72 -4.07
C SER A 111 -17.26 9.31 -5.31
N ASN A 112 -16.97 10.61 -5.23
CA ASN A 112 -16.24 11.38 -6.24
C ASN A 112 -14.81 11.67 -5.78
N THR A 113 -14.61 11.79 -4.48
CA THR A 113 -13.31 12.05 -3.86
C THR A 113 -13.08 11.12 -2.69
N ILE A 114 -11.85 10.61 -2.59
CA ILE A 114 -11.41 9.75 -1.48
C ILE A 114 -10.10 10.33 -0.93
N GLY A 115 -10.09 10.72 0.35
CA GLY A 115 -8.92 11.21 1.06
C GLY A 115 -8.56 10.27 2.21
N PHE A 116 -7.51 9.47 2.10
CA PHE A 116 -7.15 8.49 3.11
C PHE A 116 -5.71 8.60 3.58
N ILE A 117 -5.49 8.36 4.89
CA ILE A 117 -4.18 7.96 5.40
C ILE A 117 -3.98 6.48 5.04
N LEU A 118 -2.90 6.18 4.35
CA LEU A 118 -2.61 4.84 3.82
C LEU A 118 -1.20 4.41 4.20
N PRO A 119 -0.90 3.10 4.29
CA PRO A 119 0.47 2.63 4.43
C PRO A 119 1.36 3.18 3.30
N ARG A 120 2.61 3.56 3.62
CA ARG A 120 3.57 4.10 2.63
C ARG A 120 3.72 3.25 1.37
N GLY A 121 3.45 1.93 1.46
CA GLY A 121 3.44 1.02 0.32
C GLY A 121 2.47 1.38 -0.81
N PHE A 122 1.47 2.24 -0.55
CA PHE A 122 0.56 2.77 -1.57
C PHE A 122 1.25 3.75 -2.54
N LYS A 123 2.42 4.30 -2.19
CA LYS A 123 3.26 5.09 -3.11
C LYS A 123 3.80 4.25 -4.27
N LYS A 124 3.88 2.92 -4.12
CA LYS A 124 4.33 2.03 -5.19
C LYS A 124 3.33 2.00 -6.33
N ARG A 125 3.83 2.13 -7.55
CA ARG A 125 3.00 2.07 -8.76
C ARG A 125 2.13 0.82 -8.82
N ALA A 126 2.68 -0.34 -8.50
CA ALA A 126 1.95 -1.62 -8.50
C ALA A 126 0.79 -1.67 -7.48
N THR A 127 0.85 -0.90 -6.39
CA THR A 127 -0.27 -0.77 -5.44
C THR A 127 -1.27 0.27 -5.93
N TYR A 128 -0.80 1.40 -6.43
CA TYR A 128 -1.64 2.44 -7.03
C TYR A 128 -2.45 1.91 -8.23
N ASP A 129 -1.89 1.02 -9.03
CA ASP A 129 -2.59 0.39 -10.16
C ASP A 129 -3.75 -0.53 -9.76
N LYS A 130 -3.88 -0.85 -8.44
CA LYS A 130 -5.03 -1.61 -7.89
C LYS A 130 -6.19 -0.71 -7.47
N VAL A 131 -5.95 0.59 -7.29
CA VAL A 131 -7.02 1.60 -7.11
C VAL A 131 -7.84 1.65 -8.39
N PRO A 132 -9.17 1.79 -8.34
CA PRO A 132 -10.00 1.90 -9.54
C PRO A 132 -9.45 2.93 -10.52
N LEU A 133 -9.41 2.58 -11.81
CA LEU A 133 -8.67 3.34 -12.83
C LEU A 133 -9.25 4.74 -13.09
N ASN A 134 -10.52 4.92 -12.80
CA ASN A 134 -11.19 6.22 -12.88
C ASN A 134 -10.89 7.13 -11.67
N PHE A 135 -10.15 6.66 -10.64
CA PHE A 135 -9.69 7.49 -9.53
C PHE A 135 -8.25 7.91 -9.74
N HIS A 136 -8.03 9.22 -9.88
CA HIS A 136 -6.73 9.84 -10.13
C HIS A 136 -6.18 10.45 -8.86
N LYS A 137 -4.94 10.14 -8.51
CA LYS A 137 -4.28 10.76 -7.36
C LYS A 137 -3.98 12.22 -7.67
N VAL A 138 -4.53 13.13 -6.86
CA VAL A 138 -4.40 14.58 -7.03
C VAL A 138 -3.56 15.23 -5.94
N ASN A 139 -3.43 14.57 -4.77
CA ASN A 139 -2.59 15.05 -3.68
C ASN A 139 -1.91 13.89 -2.96
N GLN A 140 -0.70 14.14 -2.44
CA GLN A 140 0.05 13.17 -1.64
C GLN A 140 1.12 13.86 -0.80
N PHE A 141 1.23 13.50 0.48
CA PHE A 141 2.37 13.85 1.35
C PHE A 141 2.62 12.76 2.40
N ASP A 142 3.84 12.71 2.92
CA ASP A 142 4.21 11.74 3.96
C ASP A 142 3.64 12.19 5.31
N ILE A 143 3.02 11.28 6.04
CA ILE A 143 2.55 11.52 7.40
C ILE A 143 3.78 11.57 8.33
N PRO A 144 3.88 12.59 9.19
CA PRO A 144 4.99 12.73 10.13
C PRO A 144 5.14 11.53 11.08
N PRO A 145 6.33 11.26 11.63
CA PRO A 145 6.50 10.27 12.67
C PRO A 145 5.63 10.57 13.90
N LYS A 146 5.26 9.53 14.67
CA LYS A 146 4.45 9.63 15.90
C LYS A 146 3.08 10.29 15.71
N SER A 147 2.49 10.13 14.54
CA SER A 147 1.18 10.70 14.17
C SER A 147 -0.02 9.92 14.73
N PHE A 148 0.23 8.78 15.35
CA PHE A 148 -0.83 7.90 15.85
C PHE A 148 -0.70 7.65 17.35
N ILE A 149 -1.82 7.24 17.96
CA ILE A 149 -1.90 6.76 19.33
C ILE A 149 -2.29 5.29 19.29
N PHE A 150 -1.53 4.46 19.98
CA PHE A 150 -1.84 3.06 20.20
C PHE A 150 -1.66 2.73 21.68
N GLU A 151 -2.70 2.17 22.32
CA GLU A 151 -2.71 1.87 23.77
C GLU A 151 -2.27 3.08 24.62
N GLY A 152 -2.72 4.29 24.26
CA GLY A 152 -2.42 5.54 24.99
C GLY A 152 -1.02 6.09 24.81
N LYS A 153 -0.20 5.51 23.92
CA LYS A 153 1.17 5.95 23.63
C LYS A 153 1.32 6.37 22.17
N ASP A 154 2.25 7.29 21.95
CA ASP A 154 2.66 7.65 20.59
C ASP A 154 3.14 6.42 19.83
N TYR A 155 2.61 6.23 18.65
CA TYR A 155 2.94 5.10 17.80
C TYR A 155 3.36 5.56 16.40
N ASP A 156 4.43 4.93 15.89
CA ASP A 156 4.97 5.28 14.58
C ASP A 156 4.64 4.20 13.57
N VAL A 157 3.84 4.58 12.59
CA VAL A 157 3.54 3.76 11.41
C VAL A 157 3.85 4.60 10.18
N PRO A 158 4.79 4.18 9.33
CA PRO A 158 5.10 4.90 8.10
C PRO A 158 3.90 4.94 7.15
N CYS A 159 3.26 6.11 7.08
CA CYS A 159 2.05 6.36 6.31
C CYS A 159 2.21 7.50 5.33
N VAL A 160 1.25 7.62 4.45
CA VAL A 160 1.11 8.67 3.44
C VAL A 160 -0.35 9.09 3.38
N TRP A 161 -0.60 10.39 3.31
CA TRP A 161 -1.88 10.93 2.87
C TRP A 161 -1.98 10.79 1.36
N MET A 162 -3.13 10.33 0.88
CA MET A 162 -3.44 10.31 -0.55
C MET A 162 -4.87 10.75 -0.78
N GLU A 163 -5.02 11.69 -1.69
CA GLU A 163 -6.32 12.14 -2.20
C GLU A 163 -6.50 11.71 -3.64
N PHE A 164 -7.65 11.13 -3.94
CA PHE A 164 -8.03 10.63 -5.25
C PHE A 164 -9.34 11.28 -5.69
N GLU A 165 -9.39 11.73 -6.92
CA GLU A 165 -10.61 12.23 -7.57
C GLU A 165 -11.05 11.31 -8.70
N LYS A 166 -12.36 11.12 -8.79
CA LYS A 166 -13.00 10.39 -9.87
C LYS A 166 -12.97 11.23 -11.16
N ARG A 167 -12.57 10.62 -12.25
CA ARG A 167 -12.56 11.22 -13.59
C ARG A 167 -13.18 10.30 -14.62
N VAL A 168 -13.64 10.85 -15.71
CA VAL A 168 -14.17 10.09 -16.84
C VAL A 168 -13.05 9.28 -17.49
N GLU A 169 -11.88 9.89 -17.66
CA GLU A 169 -10.72 9.22 -18.24
C GLU A 169 -10.15 8.17 -17.29
N LEU A 170 -9.82 7.02 -17.85
CA LEU A 170 -9.18 5.95 -17.11
C LEU A 170 -7.67 6.12 -17.09
N ARG A 171 -7.05 5.93 -15.93
CA ARG A 171 -5.59 5.89 -15.82
C ARG A 171 -5.02 4.67 -16.54
N GLU A 172 -3.90 4.85 -17.20
CA GLU A 172 -3.13 3.71 -17.70
C GLU A 172 -2.42 2.97 -16.55
N LYS A 173 -2.55 1.66 -16.54
CA LYS A 173 -1.71 0.81 -15.68
C LYS A 173 -0.27 0.82 -16.19
N GLN A 174 0.67 0.66 -15.25
CA GLN A 174 2.05 0.47 -15.65
C GLN A 174 2.18 -0.78 -16.51
N LYS A 175 2.67 -0.63 -17.73
CA LYS A 175 3.00 -1.76 -18.60
C LYS A 175 4.07 -2.64 -17.91
N LYS A 176 3.92 -3.94 -17.99
CA LYS A 176 4.99 -4.85 -17.63
C LYS A 176 6.13 -4.62 -18.60
N LEU A 177 7.30 -4.36 -18.06
CA LEU A 177 8.52 -4.33 -18.88
C LEU A 177 8.99 -5.75 -19.12
N GLU A 178 9.53 -5.99 -20.31
CA GLU A 178 10.29 -7.21 -20.59
C GLU A 178 11.78 -6.81 -20.63
N PRO A 179 12.65 -7.62 -20.00
CA PRO A 179 14.08 -7.34 -19.99
C PRO A 179 14.68 -7.54 -21.38
N LYS A 180 15.71 -6.76 -21.73
CA LYS A 180 16.41 -6.84 -23.00
C LYS A 180 17.67 -7.72 -22.92
N THR A 181 18.32 -7.71 -21.76
CA THR A 181 19.67 -8.25 -21.57
C THR A 181 19.71 -9.53 -20.75
N PHE A 182 18.58 -9.93 -20.18
CA PHE A 182 18.45 -11.12 -19.36
C PHE A 182 17.05 -11.71 -19.45
N GLU A 183 16.87 -12.92 -18.93
CA GLU A 183 15.57 -13.58 -18.82
C GLU A 183 15.26 -13.91 -17.36
N PHE A 184 14.00 -13.71 -16.93
CA PHE A 184 13.55 -14.22 -15.64
C PHE A 184 13.30 -15.72 -15.72
N VAL A 185 13.88 -16.47 -14.81
CA VAL A 185 13.66 -17.92 -14.70
C VAL A 185 12.66 -18.18 -13.57
N PRO A 186 11.46 -18.71 -13.87
CA PRO A 186 10.44 -18.97 -12.87
C PRO A 186 10.84 -20.16 -11.97
N VAL A 187 10.47 -20.05 -10.69
CA VAL A 187 10.54 -21.17 -9.75
C VAL A 187 9.30 -22.04 -9.96
N THR A 188 9.47 -23.22 -10.52
CA THR A 188 8.39 -24.15 -10.86
C THR A 188 8.24 -25.26 -9.83
N GLU A 189 9.34 -25.68 -9.21
CA GLU A 189 9.36 -26.76 -8.22
C GLU A 189 9.39 -26.23 -6.79
N HIS A 190 8.74 -26.95 -5.88
CA HIS A 190 8.62 -26.55 -4.49
C HIS A 190 8.78 -27.74 -3.56
N VAL A 191 9.35 -27.46 -2.38
CA VAL A 191 9.50 -28.41 -1.28
C VAL A 191 8.94 -27.83 0.01
N ILE A 192 8.57 -28.70 0.94
CA ILE A 192 8.23 -28.31 2.30
C ILE A 192 9.51 -28.37 3.13
N LYS A 193 9.83 -27.29 3.83
CA LYS A 193 10.93 -27.22 4.80
C LYS A 193 10.40 -26.85 6.17
N THR A 194 11.08 -27.31 7.21
CA THR A 194 10.78 -26.97 8.59
C THR A 194 11.78 -25.92 9.08
N ASN A 195 11.29 -24.82 9.69
CA ASN A 195 12.16 -23.80 10.27
C ASN A 195 12.70 -24.23 11.64
N LYS A 196 13.60 -23.43 12.22
CA LYS A 196 14.20 -23.66 13.56
C LYS A 196 13.20 -23.73 14.72
N HIS A 197 11.95 -23.32 14.49
CA HIS A 197 10.86 -23.37 15.47
C HIS A 197 9.88 -24.52 15.19
N GLY A 198 10.23 -25.50 14.35
CA GLY A 198 9.39 -26.65 14.02
C GLY A 198 8.21 -26.35 13.07
N LYS A 199 8.10 -25.12 12.55
CA LYS A 199 7.00 -24.76 11.65
C LYS A 199 7.35 -25.08 10.20
N GLU A 200 6.49 -25.86 9.56
CA GLU A 200 6.59 -26.16 8.14
C GLU A 200 6.24 -24.96 7.25
N PHE A 201 6.95 -24.80 6.15
CA PHE A 201 6.67 -23.80 5.13
C PHE A 201 7.06 -24.30 3.75
N ARG A 202 6.28 -23.90 2.75
CA ARG A 202 6.57 -24.20 1.35
C ARG A 202 7.60 -23.21 0.83
N THR A 203 8.67 -23.75 0.19
CA THR A 203 9.69 -22.94 -0.48
C THR A 203 9.95 -23.52 -1.87
N GLY A 204 10.37 -22.68 -2.82
CA GLY A 204 10.76 -23.14 -4.15
C GLY A 204 12.14 -23.80 -4.16
N ILE A 205 12.40 -24.58 -5.19
CA ILE A 205 13.73 -25.07 -5.55
C ILE A 205 14.33 -24.04 -6.53
N PRO A 206 15.59 -23.59 -6.33
CA PRO A 206 16.25 -22.73 -7.29
C PRO A 206 16.27 -23.38 -8.68
N PRO A 207 15.89 -22.65 -9.75
CA PRO A 207 15.85 -23.22 -11.09
C PRO A 207 17.26 -23.44 -11.65
N MET A 208 17.57 -24.64 -12.10
CA MET A 208 18.92 -25.04 -12.59
C MET A 208 19.37 -24.27 -13.85
N ASN A 209 18.44 -23.72 -14.62
CA ASN A 209 18.74 -22.94 -15.82
C ASN A 209 18.95 -21.44 -15.54
N ALA A 210 18.88 -21.01 -14.29
CA ALA A 210 19.34 -19.67 -13.87
C ALA A 210 20.86 -19.70 -13.64
N ASN A 211 21.50 -18.55 -13.83
CA ASN A 211 22.92 -18.38 -13.51
C ASN A 211 23.20 -17.18 -12.60
N VAL A 212 22.17 -16.38 -12.29
CA VAL A 212 22.24 -15.28 -11.34
C VAL A 212 21.00 -15.28 -10.44
N ALA A 213 21.22 -15.04 -9.15
CA ALA A 213 20.20 -14.78 -8.16
C ALA A 213 20.27 -13.33 -7.69
N ILE A 214 19.13 -12.61 -7.66
CA ILE A 214 19.07 -11.23 -7.17
C ILE A 214 18.09 -11.15 -6.01
N ALA A 215 18.56 -10.68 -4.87
CA ALA A 215 17.71 -10.50 -3.70
C ALA A 215 16.61 -9.46 -3.98
N ARG A 216 15.34 -9.86 -3.90
CA ARG A 216 14.18 -9.00 -4.15
C ARG A 216 13.80 -8.17 -2.94
N CYS A 217 14.01 -8.67 -1.73
CA CYS A 217 13.59 -8.02 -0.50
C CYS A 217 14.59 -8.24 0.65
N GLY A 218 14.45 -7.44 1.71
CA GLY A 218 15.32 -7.47 2.87
C GLY A 218 16.48 -6.46 2.78
N ALA A 219 17.42 -6.56 3.71
CA ALA A 219 18.59 -5.64 3.78
C ALA A 219 19.44 -5.69 2.50
N ASN A 220 19.53 -6.87 1.89
CA ASN A 220 20.32 -7.12 0.68
C ASN A 220 19.52 -6.95 -0.63
N ALA A 221 18.34 -6.31 -0.58
CA ALA A 221 17.53 -6.12 -1.78
C ALA A 221 18.33 -5.40 -2.89
N GLY A 222 18.44 -6.02 -4.07
CA GLY A 222 19.23 -5.55 -5.21
C GLY A 222 20.58 -6.20 -5.35
N THR A 223 21.06 -6.95 -4.36
CA THR A 223 22.35 -7.66 -4.47
C THR A 223 22.21 -8.87 -5.39
N ALA A 224 23.06 -8.94 -6.39
CA ALA A 224 23.19 -10.05 -7.32
C ALA A 224 24.32 -11.00 -6.89
N SER A 225 24.17 -12.29 -7.21
CA SER A 225 25.15 -13.34 -6.92
C SER A 225 25.07 -14.43 -7.99
N THR A 226 26.21 -15.03 -8.32
CA THR A 226 26.30 -16.24 -9.14
C THR A 226 25.91 -17.51 -8.36
N ASN A 227 25.88 -17.43 -7.02
CA ASN A 227 25.34 -18.50 -6.20
C ASN A 227 23.81 -18.52 -6.28
N ILE A 228 23.25 -19.42 -7.07
CA ILE A 228 21.79 -19.63 -7.18
C ILE A 228 21.20 -20.49 -6.07
N ASN A 229 22.01 -21.16 -5.24
CA ASN A 229 21.56 -22.01 -4.13
C ASN A 229 21.17 -21.17 -2.91
N VAL A 230 20.23 -20.25 -3.11
CA VAL A 230 19.73 -19.32 -2.08
C VAL A 230 18.23 -19.53 -1.84
N ALA A 231 17.74 -18.97 -0.74
CA ALA A 231 16.32 -19.04 -0.42
C ALA A 231 15.46 -18.40 -1.52
N THR A 232 14.50 -19.14 -2.07
CA THR A 232 13.62 -18.68 -3.14
C THR A 232 12.60 -17.63 -2.73
N PRO A 233 12.07 -17.60 -1.49
CA PRO A 233 11.23 -16.51 -1.06
C PRO A 233 12.01 -15.19 -1.08
N GLY A 234 11.60 -14.27 -1.95
CA GLY A 234 12.25 -12.97 -2.04
C GLY A 234 13.49 -12.91 -2.92
N THR A 235 13.66 -13.83 -3.85
CA THR A 235 14.75 -13.84 -4.84
C THR A 235 14.21 -13.86 -6.26
N TYR A 236 14.82 -13.06 -7.14
CA TYR A 236 14.68 -13.20 -8.58
C TYR A 236 15.78 -14.11 -9.10
N PHE A 237 15.40 -15.13 -9.84
CA PHE A 237 16.34 -15.97 -10.59
C PHE A 237 16.32 -15.50 -12.04
N ILE A 238 17.48 -15.28 -12.59
CA ILE A 238 17.63 -14.79 -13.97
C ILE A 238 18.67 -15.61 -14.72
N ARG A 239 18.56 -15.60 -16.03
CA ARG A 239 19.55 -16.13 -16.96
C ARG A 239 20.13 -14.96 -17.75
N VAL A 240 21.44 -14.87 -17.74
CA VAL A 240 22.23 -13.89 -18.48
C VAL A 240 23.09 -14.65 -19.52
N ASN A 241 23.14 -14.12 -20.73
CA ASN A 241 24.04 -14.58 -21.77
C ASN A 241 25.29 -13.69 -21.74
N GLY A 242 26.49 -14.28 -21.84
CA GLY A 242 27.76 -13.57 -21.79
C GLY A 242 28.48 -13.69 -20.44
N ASP A 243 29.29 -12.68 -20.10
CA ASP A 243 30.08 -12.68 -18.85
C ASP A 243 29.20 -12.41 -17.63
N VAL A 244 28.92 -13.48 -16.88
CA VAL A 244 28.05 -13.46 -15.70
C VAL A 244 28.69 -12.69 -14.54
N GLU A 245 30.01 -12.79 -14.37
CA GLU A 245 30.73 -12.11 -13.29
C GLU A 245 30.74 -10.58 -13.51
N GLU A 246 31.00 -10.16 -14.76
CA GLU A 246 30.90 -8.76 -15.15
C GLU A 246 29.48 -8.22 -14.92
N PHE A 247 28.46 -8.98 -15.33
CA PHE A 247 27.06 -8.61 -15.11
C PHE A 247 26.75 -8.42 -13.62
N VAL A 248 27.10 -9.38 -12.77
CA VAL A 248 26.90 -9.32 -11.30
C VAL A 248 27.62 -8.12 -10.73
N SER A 249 28.86 -7.84 -11.15
CA SER A 249 29.63 -6.67 -10.72
C SER A 249 28.93 -5.36 -11.07
N LYS A 250 28.38 -5.23 -12.29
CA LYS A 250 27.61 -4.06 -12.73
C LYS A 250 26.32 -3.88 -11.91
N VAL A 251 25.53 -4.95 -11.74
CA VAL A 251 24.28 -4.92 -10.99
C VAL A 251 24.50 -4.50 -9.53
N ASN A 252 25.58 -4.99 -8.90
CA ASN A 252 25.90 -4.65 -7.51
C ASN A 252 26.33 -3.19 -7.30
N LYS A 253 26.63 -2.44 -8.35
CA LYS A 253 26.87 -1.00 -8.31
C LYS A 253 25.60 -0.15 -8.40
N ILE A 254 24.45 -0.75 -8.77
CA ILE A 254 23.19 -0.05 -8.90
C ILE A 254 22.69 0.38 -7.51
N LYS A 255 22.42 1.67 -7.36
CA LYS A 255 21.67 2.19 -6.22
C LYS A 255 20.18 2.11 -6.51
N PHE A 256 19.55 1.00 -6.16
CA PHE A 256 18.09 0.90 -6.25
C PHE A 256 17.44 1.90 -5.28
N SER A 257 16.28 2.45 -5.67
CA SER A 257 15.57 3.44 -4.87
C SER A 257 15.34 2.94 -3.44
N GLU A 258 15.57 3.80 -2.45
CA GLU A 258 15.20 3.51 -1.06
C GLU A 258 13.70 3.32 -1.00
N GLY A 259 13.29 2.09 -0.65
CA GLY A 259 11.92 1.64 -0.85
C GLY A 259 10.89 2.46 -0.08
N ASN A 260 9.83 2.86 -0.75
CA ASN A 260 8.59 3.37 -0.15
C ASN A 260 7.84 2.27 0.62
N ASN A 261 8.51 1.59 1.56
CA ASN A 261 7.97 0.46 2.29
C ASN A 261 7.77 0.77 3.77
N THR A 262 6.68 0.28 4.33
CA THR A 262 6.47 0.13 5.77
C THR A 262 7.18 -1.10 6.34
N GLY A 263 7.75 -1.93 5.48
CA GLY A 263 8.44 -3.17 5.78
C GLY A 263 9.84 -3.22 5.16
N PRO A 264 10.46 -4.39 5.11
CA PRO A 264 11.77 -4.57 4.50
C PRO A 264 11.81 -4.03 3.08
N ARG A 265 12.94 -3.42 2.69
CA ARG A 265 13.19 -2.95 1.32
C ARG A 265 12.80 -4.02 0.32
N SER A 266 12.15 -3.65 -0.77
CA SER A 266 11.85 -4.60 -1.85
C SER A 266 11.89 -3.90 -3.21
N ILE A 267 12.41 -4.61 -4.21
CA ILE A 267 12.57 -4.14 -5.58
C ILE A 267 11.51 -4.79 -6.44
N SER A 268 10.80 -3.99 -7.24
CA SER A 268 9.83 -4.52 -8.19
C SER A 268 10.52 -5.04 -9.45
N ARG A 269 9.83 -5.95 -10.17
CA ARG A 269 10.33 -6.49 -11.45
C ARG A 269 10.63 -5.37 -12.45
N ASN A 270 9.74 -4.40 -12.61
CA ASN A 270 9.95 -3.29 -13.52
C ASN A 270 11.07 -2.33 -13.09
N GLU A 271 11.30 -2.17 -11.79
CA GLU A 271 12.42 -1.39 -11.27
C GLU A 271 13.74 -2.09 -11.58
N LEU A 272 13.80 -3.40 -11.35
CA LEU A 272 14.98 -4.21 -11.68
C LEU A 272 15.30 -4.11 -13.17
N ILE A 273 14.32 -4.33 -14.05
CA ILE A 273 14.49 -4.27 -15.51
C ILE A 273 15.02 -2.90 -15.93
N ARG A 274 14.37 -1.79 -15.51
CA ARG A 274 14.81 -0.44 -15.91
C ARG A 274 16.25 -0.15 -15.52
N ASN A 275 16.65 -0.55 -14.31
CA ASN A 275 17.99 -0.25 -13.83
C ASN A 275 19.05 -1.13 -14.49
N ILE A 276 18.74 -2.38 -14.82
CA ILE A 276 19.68 -3.27 -15.48
C ILE A 276 19.79 -2.91 -16.98
N ASP A 277 18.67 -2.75 -17.66
CA ASP A 277 18.68 -2.36 -19.09
C ASP A 277 19.32 -0.98 -19.35
N ALA A 278 19.47 -0.15 -18.31
CA ALA A 278 20.18 1.13 -18.39
C ALA A 278 21.71 1.02 -18.18
N LEU A 279 22.24 -0.19 -17.95
CA LEU A 279 23.69 -0.43 -17.85
C LEU A 279 24.37 -0.63 -19.24
N GLU A 280 23.54 -0.77 -20.29
CA GLU A 280 23.96 -0.76 -21.68
C GLU A 280 24.06 0.66 -22.22
#